data_d9187c69035f9330b5c465824aa2c574
#
_entry.id   d9187c69035f9330b5c465824aa2c574
#
_cell.length_a   1.000
_cell.length_b   1.000
_cell.length_c   1.000
_cell.angle_alpha   90.00
_cell.angle_beta   90.00
_cell.angle_gamma   90.00
#
_symmetry.space_group_name_H-M   'P 1'
#
loop_
_entity.id
_entity.type
_entity.pdbx_description
1 polymer ?
#
loop_
_entity_poly.entity_id
_entity_poly.type
_entity_poly.pdbx_seq_one_letter_code
_entity_poly.pdbx_strand_id
1 'polypeptide(L)'
;MTSLSPLSTLHRVGGLAIAAGSLFVAVSAGAWVTITKQLRDEKITVPGNAPVLAGKRVQDPVTAYVEALVIKNNAERGAGGRTFADISDALRGVDASSDEARELRNQSSALSTAASLRTSLLTSVLAYGVSAFAAGLGAFFVLVGTQLRRADDK
;
A
#
# COMPACT_ATOMS: atom_id res chain seq x y z
N MET A 1 37.55 34.08 10.57
CA MET A 1 36.25 33.45 10.86
C MET A 1 35.17 34.40 10.34
N THR A 2 34.68 34.16 9.12
CA THR A 2 33.62 34.97 8.49
C THR A 2 32.28 34.59 9.13
N SER A 3 31.80 35.44 10.03
CA SER A 3 30.44 35.31 10.59
C SER A 3 29.45 35.55 9.44
N LEU A 4 28.81 34.47 8.98
CA LEU A 4 27.65 34.58 8.06
C LEU A 4 26.58 35.40 8.77
N SER A 5 26.07 36.44 8.13
CA SER A 5 24.94 37.19 8.70
C SER A 5 23.73 36.26 8.91
N PRO A 6 22.97 36.38 10.00
CA PRO A 6 21.84 35.49 10.28
C PRO A 6 20.80 35.48 9.14
N LEU A 7 20.64 36.57 8.41
CA LEU A 7 19.77 36.72 7.26
C LEU A 7 20.19 35.83 6.08
N SER A 8 21.49 35.80 5.72
CA SER A 8 21.99 34.91 4.66
C SER A 8 21.82 33.42 4.99
N THR A 9 21.75 33.08 6.27
CA THR A 9 21.52 31.71 6.75
C THR A 9 20.06 31.29 6.57
N LEU A 10 19.09 32.16 6.91
CA LEU A 10 17.66 31.90 6.73
C LEU A 10 17.31 31.70 5.23
N HIS A 11 17.86 32.52 4.36
CA HIS A 11 17.65 32.36 2.92
C HIS A 11 18.15 31.03 2.37
N ARG A 12 19.35 30.59 2.80
CA ARG A 12 19.95 29.30 2.41
C ARG A 12 19.15 28.13 2.95
N VAL A 13 18.76 28.16 4.22
CA VAL A 13 17.94 27.11 4.85
C VAL A 13 16.57 27.02 4.19
N GLY A 14 15.93 28.16 3.90
CA GLY A 14 14.68 28.21 3.15
C GLY A 14 14.80 27.61 1.75
N GLY A 15 15.90 27.91 1.04
CA GLY A 15 16.18 27.34 -0.28
C GLY A 15 16.36 25.82 -0.23
N LEU A 16 17.12 25.30 0.74
CA LEU A 16 17.31 23.85 0.93
C LEU A 16 15.99 23.15 1.29
N ALA A 17 15.16 23.75 2.15
CA ALA A 17 13.87 23.21 2.51
C ALA A 17 12.93 23.11 1.28
N ILE A 18 12.89 24.15 0.43
CA ILE A 18 12.12 24.11 -0.81
C ILE A 18 12.63 23.00 -1.74
N ALA A 19 13.94 22.91 -1.94
CA ALA A 19 14.52 21.90 -2.83
C ALA A 19 14.22 20.47 -2.33
N ALA A 20 14.44 20.21 -1.04
CA ALA A 20 14.13 18.91 -0.43
C ALA A 20 12.63 18.60 -0.50
N GLY A 21 11.77 19.55 -0.16
CA GLY A 21 10.33 19.38 -0.22
C GLY A 21 9.83 19.10 -1.64
N SER A 22 10.35 19.82 -2.63
CA SER A 22 10.02 19.58 -4.04
C SER A 22 10.45 18.19 -4.52
N LEU A 23 11.61 17.72 -4.07
CA LEU A 23 12.08 16.36 -4.37
C LEU A 23 11.15 15.30 -3.75
N PHE A 24 10.73 15.46 -2.50
CA PHE A 24 9.77 14.56 -1.85
C PHE A 24 8.45 14.49 -2.62
N VAL A 25 7.90 15.62 -3.03
CA VAL A 25 6.66 15.67 -3.82
C VAL A 25 6.84 14.95 -5.15
N ALA A 26 7.92 15.22 -5.88
CA ALA A 26 8.18 14.61 -7.19
C ALA A 26 8.35 13.09 -7.11
N VAL A 27 9.13 12.59 -6.15
CA VAL A 27 9.34 11.15 -5.93
C VAL A 27 8.03 10.47 -5.52
N SER A 28 7.24 11.10 -4.64
CA SER A 28 5.94 10.58 -4.21
C SER A 28 4.95 10.48 -5.36
N ALA A 29 4.89 11.48 -6.22
CA ALA A 29 4.04 11.46 -7.42
C ALA A 29 4.46 10.34 -8.38
N GLY A 30 5.76 10.15 -8.61
CA GLY A 30 6.30 9.06 -9.41
C GLY A 30 5.94 7.68 -8.85
N ALA A 31 6.09 7.50 -7.53
CA ALA A 31 5.72 6.26 -6.85
C ALA A 31 4.21 5.98 -7.00
N TRP A 32 3.36 6.99 -6.77
CA TRP A 32 1.92 6.86 -6.92
C TRP A 32 1.53 6.39 -8.33
N VAL A 33 2.06 7.04 -9.37
CA VAL A 33 1.81 6.68 -10.77
C VAL A 33 2.27 5.25 -11.06
N THR A 34 3.44 4.86 -10.57
CA THR A 34 4.01 3.52 -10.78
C THR A 34 3.13 2.44 -10.17
N ILE A 35 2.69 2.62 -8.90
CA ILE A 35 1.81 1.68 -8.21
C ILE A 35 0.47 1.56 -8.95
N THR A 36 -0.13 2.69 -9.32
CA THR A 36 -1.39 2.72 -10.08
C THR A 36 -1.26 1.97 -11.41
N LYS A 37 -0.15 2.17 -12.12
CA LYS A 37 0.11 1.46 -13.38
C LYS A 37 0.23 -0.04 -13.16
N GLN A 38 1.03 -0.48 -12.18
CA GLN A 38 1.18 -1.90 -11.84
C GLN A 38 -0.17 -2.56 -11.53
N LEU A 39 -1.00 -1.94 -10.68
CA LEU A 39 -2.33 -2.46 -10.36
C LEU A 39 -3.24 -2.55 -11.59
N ARG A 40 -3.19 -1.56 -12.49
CA ARG A 40 -3.96 -1.58 -13.73
C ARG A 40 -3.50 -2.68 -14.70
N ASP A 41 -2.22 -2.94 -14.76
CA ASP A 41 -1.63 -3.94 -15.65
C ASP A 41 -2.06 -5.36 -15.24
N GLU A 42 -2.33 -5.61 -13.94
CA GLU A 42 -2.90 -6.88 -13.43
C GLU A 42 -4.34 -7.12 -13.86
N LYS A 43 -5.07 -6.09 -14.33
CA LYS A 43 -6.46 -6.15 -14.83
C LYS A 43 -7.46 -6.75 -13.83
N ILE A 44 -7.16 -6.70 -12.55
CA ILE A 44 -8.04 -7.21 -11.49
C ILE A 44 -9.29 -6.34 -11.41
N THR A 45 -10.43 -6.99 -11.20
CA THR A 45 -11.73 -6.34 -11.02
C THR A 45 -12.35 -6.86 -9.74
N VAL A 46 -12.83 -5.96 -8.90
CA VAL A 46 -13.51 -6.30 -7.64
C VAL A 46 -14.72 -7.18 -7.96
N PRO A 47 -14.84 -8.39 -7.38
CA PRO A 47 -15.91 -9.33 -7.68
C PRO A 47 -17.32 -8.80 -7.40
N GLY A 48 -18.31 -9.35 -8.11
CA GLY A 48 -19.71 -8.93 -7.99
C GLY A 48 -20.34 -9.17 -6.60
N ASN A 49 -19.75 -10.04 -5.79
CA ASN A 49 -20.16 -10.33 -4.41
C ASN A 49 -19.53 -9.39 -3.37
N ALA A 50 -18.76 -8.41 -3.78
CA ALA A 50 -18.23 -7.39 -2.89
C ALA A 50 -19.36 -6.49 -2.35
N PRO A 51 -19.31 -6.10 -1.07
CA PRO A 51 -20.34 -5.23 -0.48
C PRO A 51 -20.29 -3.80 -1.05
N VAL A 52 -19.13 -3.39 -1.56
CA VAL A 52 -18.89 -2.07 -2.17
C VAL A 52 -17.96 -2.22 -3.36
N LEU A 53 -18.01 -1.27 -4.30
CA LEU A 53 -17.14 -1.17 -5.47
C LEU A 53 -17.15 -2.41 -6.40
N ALA A 54 -18.18 -3.27 -6.32
CA ALA A 54 -18.34 -4.42 -7.21
C ALA A 54 -18.21 -3.99 -8.69
N GLY A 55 -17.44 -4.76 -9.48
CA GLY A 55 -17.19 -4.47 -10.89
C GLY A 55 -16.20 -3.34 -11.16
N LYS A 56 -15.67 -2.68 -10.14
CA LYS A 56 -14.63 -1.65 -10.31
C LYS A 56 -13.25 -2.28 -10.52
N ARG A 57 -12.47 -1.69 -11.42
CA ARG A 57 -11.08 -2.10 -11.63
C ARG A 57 -10.22 -1.70 -10.43
N VAL A 58 -9.32 -2.58 -10.01
CA VAL A 58 -8.34 -2.31 -8.96
C VAL A 58 -7.24 -1.43 -9.55
N GLN A 59 -7.15 -0.17 -9.07
CA GLN A 59 -6.23 0.83 -9.61
C GLN A 59 -5.87 1.96 -8.64
N ASP A 60 -6.34 1.89 -7.41
CA ASP A 60 -6.16 2.89 -6.36
C ASP A 60 -6.18 2.20 -4.98
N PRO A 61 -5.78 2.89 -3.89
CA PRO A 61 -5.69 2.27 -2.57
C PRO A 61 -7.03 1.74 -2.03
N VAL A 62 -8.14 2.36 -2.39
CA VAL A 62 -9.46 1.95 -1.88
C VAL A 62 -9.93 0.68 -2.56
N THR A 63 -9.84 0.61 -3.90
CA THR A 63 -10.19 -0.59 -4.66
C THR A 63 -9.26 -1.76 -4.34
N ALA A 64 -7.96 -1.53 -4.10
CA ALA A 64 -7.02 -2.56 -3.69
C ALA A 64 -7.34 -3.09 -2.28
N TYR A 65 -7.72 -2.23 -1.35
CA TYR A 65 -8.11 -2.64 0.00
C TYR A 65 -9.40 -3.48 0.00
N VAL A 66 -10.43 -3.03 -0.73
CA VAL A 66 -11.70 -3.77 -0.86
C VAL A 66 -11.45 -5.14 -1.47
N GLU A 67 -10.66 -5.23 -2.54
CA GLU A 67 -10.31 -6.51 -3.17
C GLU A 67 -9.58 -7.44 -2.20
N ALA A 68 -8.63 -6.93 -1.41
CA ALA A 68 -7.94 -7.71 -0.39
C ALA A 68 -8.89 -8.31 0.66
N LEU A 69 -9.96 -7.59 1.04
CA LEU A 69 -10.99 -8.08 1.96
C LEU A 69 -11.87 -9.15 1.28
N VAL A 70 -12.25 -8.94 0.03
CA VAL A 70 -13.07 -9.90 -0.72
C VAL A 70 -12.32 -11.21 -0.93
N ILE A 71 -11.04 -11.16 -1.31
CA ILE A 71 -10.18 -12.34 -1.44
C ILE A 71 -10.16 -13.14 -0.13
N LYS A 72 -9.95 -12.49 1.01
CA LYS A 72 -9.98 -13.14 2.32
C LYS A 72 -11.31 -13.85 2.55
N ASN A 73 -12.41 -13.11 2.44
CA ASN A 73 -13.75 -13.63 2.73
C ASN A 73 -14.16 -14.77 1.79
N ASN A 74 -13.74 -14.72 0.52
CA ASN A 74 -14.03 -15.77 -0.46
C ASN A 74 -13.22 -17.04 -0.15
N ALA A 75 -11.94 -16.89 0.21
CA ALA A 75 -11.08 -18.02 0.56
C ALA A 75 -11.56 -18.73 1.84
N GLU A 76 -11.91 -17.98 2.89
CA GLU A 76 -12.45 -18.53 4.13
C GLU A 76 -13.80 -19.25 3.89
N ARG A 77 -14.69 -18.66 3.07
CA ARG A 77 -15.96 -19.32 2.69
C ARG A 77 -15.71 -20.60 1.89
N GLY A 78 -14.79 -20.59 0.94
CA GLY A 78 -14.41 -21.78 0.18
C GLY A 78 -13.81 -22.90 1.04
N ALA A 79 -13.19 -22.54 2.16
CA ALA A 79 -12.67 -23.48 3.15
C ALA A 79 -13.70 -23.89 4.23
N GLY A 80 -14.99 -23.56 4.04
CA GLY A 80 -16.05 -23.85 5.01
C GLY A 80 -15.93 -23.04 6.31
N GLY A 81 -15.37 -21.82 6.25
CA GLY A 81 -15.14 -20.94 7.38
C GLY A 81 -13.86 -21.27 8.17
N ARG A 82 -13.08 -22.26 7.73
CA ARG A 82 -11.83 -22.65 8.36
C ARG A 82 -10.69 -21.73 7.98
N THR A 83 -9.80 -21.47 8.94
CA THR A 83 -8.54 -20.78 8.71
C THR A 83 -7.45 -21.73 8.21
N PHE A 84 -6.33 -21.19 7.76
CA PHE A 84 -5.16 -21.98 7.41
C PHE A 84 -4.65 -22.81 8.59
N ALA A 85 -4.71 -22.28 9.81
CA ALA A 85 -4.31 -22.98 11.03
C ALA A 85 -5.23 -24.20 11.29
N ASP A 86 -6.55 -24.01 11.20
CA ASP A 86 -7.52 -25.09 11.41
C ASP A 86 -7.32 -26.25 10.43
N ILE A 87 -7.05 -25.91 9.15
CA ILE A 87 -6.77 -26.92 8.12
C ILE A 87 -5.44 -27.62 8.35
N SER A 88 -4.41 -26.88 8.77
CA SER A 88 -3.10 -27.46 9.10
C SER A 88 -3.19 -28.40 10.29
N ASP A 89 -4.02 -28.10 11.27
CA ASP A 89 -4.26 -28.97 12.42
C ASP A 89 -5.05 -30.23 12.02
N ALA A 90 -6.08 -30.09 11.20
CA ALA A 90 -6.85 -31.22 10.66
C ALA A 90 -5.95 -32.18 9.84
N LEU A 91 -5.03 -31.64 9.04
CA LEU A 91 -4.09 -32.46 8.25
C LEU A 91 -3.17 -33.36 9.11
N ARG A 92 -2.90 -33.00 10.37
CA ARG A 92 -2.09 -33.85 11.27
C ARG A 92 -2.84 -35.07 11.79
N GLY A 93 -4.17 -35.03 11.74
CA GLY A 93 -5.04 -36.10 12.28
C GLY A 93 -5.56 -37.10 11.25
N VAL A 94 -5.27 -36.88 9.93
CA VAL A 94 -5.79 -37.74 8.87
C VAL A 94 -4.67 -38.51 8.18
N ASP A 95 -5.02 -39.67 7.59
CA ASP A 95 -4.08 -40.42 6.74
C ASP A 95 -3.67 -39.60 5.53
N ALA A 96 -2.35 -39.46 5.32
CA ALA A 96 -1.80 -38.64 4.24
C ALA A 96 -2.20 -39.12 2.83
N SER A 97 -2.60 -40.36 2.67
CA SER A 97 -3.04 -40.95 1.39
C SER A 97 -4.55 -40.85 1.17
N SER A 98 -5.32 -40.42 2.15
CA SER A 98 -6.77 -40.33 2.09
C SER A 98 -7.26 -39.22 1.14
N ASP A 99 -8.48 -39.37 0.65
CA ASP A 99 -9.15 -38.31 -0.14
C ASP A 99 -9.43 -37.08 0.71
N GLU A 100 -9.68 -37.24 2.01
CA GLU A 100 -9.82 -36.16 2.97
C GLU A 100 -8.52 -35.33 3.07
N ALA A 101 -7.37 -35.97 3.14
CA ALA A 101 -6.08 -35.28 3.17
C ALA A 101 -5.81 -34.52 1.86
N ARG A 102 -6.27 -35.05 0.71
CA ARG A 102 -6.16 -34.32 -0.57
C ARG A 102 -7.03 -33.07 -0.57
N GLU A 103 -8.26 -33.16 -0.13
CA GLU A 103 -9.16 -32.01 -0.04
C GLU A 103 -8.63 -30.93 0.91
N LEU A 104 -8.16 -31.31 2.10
CA LEU A 104 -7.53 -30.41 3.06
C LEU A 104 -6.30 -29.71 2.47
N ARG A 105 -5.46 -30.43 1.70
CA ARG A 105 -4.31 -29.81 1.00
C ARG A 105 -4.75 -28.80 -0.07
N ASN A 106 -5.80 -29.12 -0.82
CA ASN A 106 -6.34 -28.19 -1.82
C ASN A 106 -6.85 -26.91 -1.15
N GLN A 107 -7.58 -27.02 -0.05
CA GLN A 107 -8.05 -25.88 0.74
C GLN A 107 -6.89 -25.08 1.34
N SER A 108 -5.88 -25.75 1.88
CA SER A 108 -4.66 -25.12 2.39
C SER A 108 -3.94 -24.32 1.31
N SER A 109 -3.79 -24.90 0.11
CA SER A 109 -3.19 -24.22 -1.05
C SER A 109 -3.99 -22.99 -1.48
N ALA A 110 -5.31 -23.11 -1.54
CA ALA A 110 -6.20 -21.98 -1.89
C ALA A 110 -6.10 -20.84 -0.88
N LEU A 111 -6.11 -21.15 0.43
CA LEU A 111 -5.96 -20.16 1.50
C LEU A 111 -4.57 -19.49 1.44
N SER A 112 -3.50 -20.26 1.19
CA SER A 112 -2.15 -19.71 1.07
C SER A 112 -2.03 -18.77 -0.13
N THR A 113 -2.59 -19.15 -1.28
CA THR A 113 -2.64 -18.31 -2.47
C THR A 113 -3.42 -17.02 -2.20
N ALA A 114 -4.60 -17.12 -1.58
CA ALA A 114 -5.40 -15.96 -1.20
C ALA A 114 -4.65 -15.04 -0.22
N ALA A 115 -3.93 -15.59 0.75
CA ALA A 115 -3.10 -14.82 1.68
C ALA A 115 -2.00 -14.06 0.96
N SER A 116 -1.32 -14.67 -0.01
CA SER A 116 -0.28 -14.04 -0.81
C SER A 116 -0.82 -12.89 -1.66
N LEU A 117 -1.93 -13.11 -2.37
CA LEU A 117 -2.59 -12.07 -3.17
C LEU A 117 -3.05 -10.90 -2.31
N ARG A 118 -3.67 -11.20 -1.16
CA ARG A 118 -4.07 -10.19 -0.18
C ARG A 118 -2.89 -9.37 0.32
N THR A 119 -1.78 -10.02 0.66
CA THR A 119 -0.57 -9.35 1.13
C THR A 119 -0.01 -8.41 0.06
N SER A 120 0.03 -8.82 -1.21
CA SER A 120 0.47 -7.98 -2.31
C SER A 120 -0.41 -6.72 -2.48
N LEU A 121 -1.74 -6.87 -2.41
CA LEU A 121 -2.67 -5.75 -2.47
C LEU A 121 -2.51 -4.80 -1.28
N LEU A 122 -2.39 -5.33 -0.05
CA LEU A 122 -2.18 -4.51 1.15
C LEU A 122 -0.83 -3.81 1.14
N THR A 123 0.22 -4.42 0.57
CA THR A 123 1.51 -3.77 0.33
C THR A 123 1.35 -2.57 -0.61
N SER A 124 0.55 -2.70 -1.67
CA SER A 124 0.24 -1.57 -2.56
C SER A 124 -0.50 -0.45 -1.82
N VAL A 125 -1.47 -0.78 -0.95
CA VAL A 125 -2.17 0.19 -0.09
C VAL A 125 -1.19 0.92 0.83
N LEU A 126 -0.28 0.18 1.47
CA LEU A 126 0.77 0.75 2.32
C LEU A 126 1.68 1.70 1.53
N ALA A 127 2.10 1.29 0.33
CA ALA A 127 2.95 2.10 -0.54
C ALA A 127 2.27 3.41 -0.97
N TYR A 128 0.96 3.39 -1.25
CA TYR A 128 0.17 4.61 -1.45
C TYR A 128 0.16 5.50 -0.20
N GLY A 129 -0.02 4.92 0.99
CA GLY A 129 0.01 5.65 2.26
C GLY A 129 1.35 6.34 2.51
N VAL A 130 2.46 5.63 2.28
CA VAL A 130 3.81 6.19 2.39
C VAL A 130 4.03 7.31 1.38
N SER A 131 3.57 7.13 0.13
CA SER A 131 3.67 8.16 -0.91
C SER A 131 2.87 9.42 -0.55
N ALA A 132 1.66 9.27 -0.03
CA ALA A 132 0.84 10.39 0.43
C ALA A 132 1.49 11.13 1.60
N PHE A 133 2.02 10.40 2.57
CA PHE A 133 2.74 10.97 3.72
C PHE A 133 3.97 11.76 3.26
N ALA A 134 4.80 11.18 2.40
CA ALA A 134 6.00 11.84 1.88
C ALA A 134 5.66 13.09 1.04
N ALA A 135 4.59 13.05 0.24
CA ALA A 135 4.09 14.24 -0.48
C ALA A 135 3.64 15.34 0.48
N GLY A 136 2.90 14.99 1.54
CA GLY A 136 2.47 15.93 2.58
C GLY A 136 3.66 16.57 3.32
N LEU A 137 4.64 15.77 3.68
CA LEU A 137 5.89 16.25 4.30
C LEU A 137 6.66 17.18 3.35
N GLY A 138 6.74 16.80 2.07
CA GLY A 138 7.36 17.64 1.03
C GLY A 138 6.68 18.99 0.87
N ALA A 139 5.34 19.00 0.81
CA ALA A 139 4.55 20.24 0.76
C ALA A 139 4.78 21.11 1.99
N PHE A 140 4.86 20.52 3.18
CA PHE A 140 5.19 21.23 4.43
C PHE A 140 6.57 21.91 4.34
N PHE A 141 7.60 21.21 3.88
CA PHE A 141 8.94 21.78 3.71
C PHE A 141 8.95 22.93 2.70
N VAL A 142 8.21 22.82 1.59
CA VAL A 142 8.09 23.92 0.62
C VAL A 142 7.43 25.15 1.26
N LEU A 143 6.36 24.95 2.02
CA LEU A 143 5.68 26.04 2.73
C LEU A 143 6.59 26.72 3.75
N VAL A 144 7.25 25.96 4.61
CA VAL A 144 8.19 26.50 5.62
C VAL A 144 9.36 27.23 4.93
N GLY A 145 9.93 26.61 3.90
CA GLY A 145 11.06 27.21 3.18
C GLY A 145 10.68 28.53 2.49
N THR A 146 9.48 28.64 1.94
CA THR A 146 8.99 29.90 1.35
C THR A 146 8.76 30.97 2.38
N GLN A 147 8.25 30.65 3.57
CA GLN A 147 8.08 31.61 4.68
C GLN A 147 9.43 32.12 5.20
N LEU A 148 10.42 31.23 5.37
CA LEU A 148 11.78 31.61 5.80
C LEU A 148 12.43 32.59 4.82
N ARG A 149 12.26 32.38 3.52
CA ARG A 149 12.80 33.33 2.51
C ARG A 149 12.09 34.67 2.53
N ARG A 150 10.75 34.70 2.67
CA ARG A 150 9.99 35.93 2.76
C ARG A 150 10.27 36.73 4.03
N ALA A 151 10.65 36.09 5.12
CA ALA A 151 11.01 36.76 6.36
C ALA A 151 12.38 37.46 6.25
N ASP A 152 13.24 37.00 5.35
CA ASP A 152 14.56 37.59 5.05
C ASP A 152 14.45 38.84 4.16
N ASP A 153 13.39 38.94 3.36
CA ASP A 153 13.16 40.05 2.41
C ASP A 153 12.49 41.30 3.08
N LYS A 154 12.19 41.26 4.39
CA LYS A 154 11.61 42.36 5.17
C LYS A 154 12.59 42.98 6.11
#